data_c53b31ec8794597fcc00657cd5911368
#
_entry.id   c53b31ec8794597fcc00657cd5911368
#
_cell.length_a   1.000
_cell.length_b   1.000
_cell.length_c   1.000
_cell.angle_alpha   90.00
_cell.angle_beta   90.00
_cell.angle_gamma   90.00
#
_symmetry.space_group_name_H-M   'P 1'
#
loop_
_entity.id
_entity.type
_entity.pdbx_description
1 polymer ?
#
loop_
_entity_poly.entity_id
_entity_poly.type
_entity_poly.pdbx_seq_one_letter_code
_entity_poly.pdbx_strand_id
1 'polypeptide(L)'
;PSEMCIRDRGDYVTEEGALLGEKVAVRRLARVEGAFVDAYLHKTSKDLPAQVGVLLAVDADSADAKTAAHDIAVHTAAYSPTYLTREDVPAETVENERRIADETARAEGKPEQALPKIVEGRLTGFFKEIVLVDQPFAKDPKQTVGKVASDAGTNVTGFARFRVGN
;
A
#
# COMPACT_ATOMS: atom_id res chain seq x y z
N PRO A 1 -19.20 -15.66 -9.59
CA PRO A 1 -19.75 -15.80 -8.26
C PRO A 1 -21.24 -15.51 -8.33
N SER A 2 -22.05 -16.50 -7.96
CA SER A 2 -23.50 -16.40 -8.04
C SER A 2 -24.01 -15.35 -7.04
N GLU A 3 -25.15 -14.71 -7.35
CA GLU A 3 -25.85 -13.78 -6.44
C GLU A 3 -26.09 -14.39 -5.04
N MET A 4 -26.17 -15.71 -4.96
CA MET A 4 -26.27 -16.50 -3.74
C MET A 4 -25.10 -16.25 -2.78
N CYS A 5 -23.85 -16.13 -3.26
CA CYS A 5 -22.68 -15.84 -2.42
C CYS A 5 -22.68 -14.45 -1.78
N ILE A 6 -23.44 -13.49 -2.32
CA ILE A 6 -23.50 -12.11 -1.78
C ILE A 6 -24.53 -12.04 -0.65
N ARG A 7 -25.66 -12.71 -0.78
CA ARG A 7 -26.68 -12.80 0.29
C ARG A 7 -26.15 -13.54 1.50
N ASP A 8 -25.54 -14.70 1.29
CA ASP A 8 -24.97 -15.52 2.36
C ASP A 8 -23.94 -14.75 3.21
N ARG A 9 -23.15 -13.85 2.60
CA ARG A 9 -22.20 -13.01 3.33
C ARG A 9 -22.86 -11.95 4.19
N GLY A 10 -23.96 -11.35 3.73
CA GLY A 10 -24.72 -10.37 4.49
C GLY A 10 -25.36 -11.01 5.73
N ASP A 11 -25.95 -12.17 5.55
CA ASP A 11 -26.58 -12.95 6.62
C ASP A 11 -25.53 -13.39 7.64
N TYR A 12 -24.39 -13.93 7.19
CA TYR A 12 -23.26 -14.29 8.06
C TYR A 12 -22.76 -13.11 8.91
N VAL A 13 -22.55 -11.92 8.30
CA VAL A 13 -22.11 -10.72 9.03
C VAL A 13 -23.15 -10.31 10.08
N THR A 14 -24.44 -10.46 9.78
CA THR A 14 -25.55 -10.14 10.69
C THR A 14 -25.58 -11.12 11.88
N GLU A 15 -25.43 -12.41 11.61
CA GLU A 15 -25.38 -13.47 12.63
C GLU A 15 -24.19 -13.28 13.57
N GLU A 16 -22.99 -13.04 13.04
CA GLU A 16 -21.79 -12.78 13.86
C GLU A 16 -21.93 -11.50 14.69
N GLY A 17 -22.53 -10.45 14.14
CA GLY A 17 -22.84 -9.24 14.88
C GLY A 17 -23.80 -9.48 16.04
N ALA A 18 -24.82 -10.32 15.82
CA ALA A 18 -25.76 -10.70 16.87
C ALA A 18 -25.10 -11.51 18.00
N LEU A 19 -24.17 -12.42 17.66
CA LEU A 19 -23.41 -13.19 18.65
C LEU A 19 -22.50 -12.30 19.50
N LEU A 20 -21.87 -11.29 18.90
CA LEU A 20 -21.00 -10.33 19.57
C LEU A 20 -21.78 -9.28 20.37
N GLY A 21 -23.07 -9.11 20.11
CA GLY A 21 -23.89 -8.04 20.68
C GLY A 21 -23.54 -6.65 20.13
N GLU A 22 -22.82 -6.56 19.01
CA GLU A 22 -22.35 -5.34 18.38
C GLU A 22 -22.76 -5.25 16.92
N LYS A 23 -22.91 -4.02 16.40
CA LYS A 23 -23.16 -3.79 14.99
C LYS A 23 -21.89 -4.00 14.17
N VAL A 24 -21.78 -5.12 13.49
CA VAL A 24 -20.71 -5.41 12.53
C VAL A 24 -21.12 -4.91 11.14
N ALA A 25 -20.21 -4.25 10.43
CA ALA A 25 -20.42 -3.79 9.06
C ALA A 25 -19.16 -3.99 8.20
N VAL A 26 -19.34 -4.53 7.00
CA VAL A 26 -18.27 -4.57 5.99
C VAL A 26 -18.27 -3.22 5.28
N ARG A 27 -17.18 -2.44 5.46
CA ARG A 27 -17.05 -1.10 4.89
C ARG A 27 -16.28 -1.07 3.58
N ARG A 28 -15.30 -1.95 3.43
CA ARG A 28 -14.40 -2.00 2.27
C ARG A 28 -14.13 -3.45 1.88
N LEU A 29 -14.01 -3.67 0.60
CA LEU A 29 -13.62 -4.94 0.00
C LEU A 29 -12.57 -4.66 -1.07
N ALA A 30 -11.56 -5.51 -1.16
CA ALA A 30 -10.59 -5.47 -2.24
C ALA A 30 -10.33 -6.89 -2.76
N ARG A 31 -10.06 -6.98 -4.05
CA ARG A 31 -9.61 -8.18 -4.72
C ARG A 31 -8.31 -7.84 -5.44
N VAL A 32 -7.29 -8.65 -5.25
CA VAL A 32 -6.03 -8.58 -6.00
C VAL A 32 -5.82 -9.88 -6.75
N GLU A 33 -5.21 -9.80 -7.94
CA GLU A 33 -4.97 -10.93 -8.81
C GLU A 33 -3.52 -10.86 -9.33
N GLY A 34 -2.89 -12.02 -9.47
CA GLY A 34 -1.54 -12.16 -9.97
C GLY A 34 -1.19 -13.63 -10.15
N ALA A 35 0.02 -13.92 -10.64
CA ALA A 35 0.51 -15.29 -10.71
C ALA A 35 0.67 -15.90 -9.31
N PHE A 36 1.03 -15.07 -8.32
CA PHE A 36 1.03 -15.41 -6.91
C PHE A 36 0.48 -14.24 -6.08
N VAL A 37 -0.25 -14.56 -5.02
CA VAL A 37 -0.76 -13.57 -4.04
C VAL A 37 -0.34 -14.00 -2.64
N ASP A 38 0.42 -13.15 -1.97
CA ASP A 38 0.75 -13.32 -0.55
C ASP A 38 -0.32 -12.66 0.33
N ALA A 39 -0.64 -13.31 1.45
CA ALA A 39 -1.57 -12.80 2.45
C ALA A 39 -0.85 -12.68 3.80
N TYR A 40 -0.52 -11.46 4.19
CA TYR A 40 0.17 -11.18 5.45
C TYR A 40 -0.77 -10.58 6.48
N LEU A 41 -0.80 -11.18 7.66
CA LEU A 41 -1.57 -10.72 8.81
C LEU A 41 -0.63 -10.26 9.93
N HIS A 42 -0.63 -8.97 10.22
CA HIS A 42 0.22 -8.38 11.24
C HIS A 42 -0.49 -8.23 12.58
N LYS A 43 0.07 -8.81 13.63
CA LYS A 43 -0.36 -8.65 15.02
C LYS A 43 0.42 -7.51 15.67
N THR A 44 -0.29 -6.50 16.19
CA THR A 44 0.31 -5.40 16.94
C THR A 44 0.51 -5.73 18.42
N SER A 45 -0.18 -6.77 18.93
CA SER A 45 -0.05 -7.32 20.27
C SER A 45 -0.11 -8.84 20.23
N LYS A 46 0.55 -9.50 21.18
CA LYS A 46 0.54 -10.97 21.30
C LYS A 46 -0.84 -11.52 21.66
N ASP A 47 -1.62 -10.74 22.41
CA ASP A 47 -2.90 -11.15 22.97
C ASP A 47 -4.10 -10.78 22.08
N LEU A 48 -3.87 -10.08 20.98
CA LEU A 48 -4.92 -9.65 20.07
C LEU A 48 -4.83 -10.36 18.71
N PRO A 49 -5.97 -10.55 18.02
CA PRO A 49 -5.98 -10.93 16.61
C PRO A 49 -5.19 -9.93 15.76
N ALA A 50 -4.83 -10.34 14.55
CA ALA A 50 -4.16 -9.45 13.61
C ALA A 50 -5.07 -8.23 13.29
N GLN A 51 -4.51 -7.02 13.43
CA GLN A 51 -5.23 -5.78 13.19
C GLN A 51 -4.92 -5.17 11.82
N VAL A 52 -3.84 -5.59 11.18
CA VAL A 52 -3.48 -5.17 9.82
C VAL A 52 -3.43 -6.42 8.93
N GLY A 53 -4.14 -6.37 7.82
CA GLY A 53 -4.08 -7.38 6.76
C GLY A 53 -3.58 -6.76 5.46
N VAL A 54 -2.69 -7.48 4.77
CA VAL A 54 -2.17 -7.12 3.46
C VAL A 54 -2.37 -8.29 2.51
N LEU A 55 -2.90 -8.02 1.33
CA LEU A 55 -2.80 -8.88 0.15
C LEU A 55 -1.81 -8.22 -0.81
N LEU A 56 -0.87 -8.98 -1.34
CA LEU A 56 0.12 -8.48 -2.30
C LEU A 56 0.23 -9.48 -3.46
N ALA A 57 -0.01 -9.00 -4.67
CA ALA A 57 0.03 -9.79 -5.89
C ALA A 57 1.30 -9.49 -6.68
N VAL A 58 1.87 -10.55 -7.28
CA VAL A 58 3.04 -10.48 -8.17
C VAL A 58 2.78 -11.29 -9.45
N ASP A 59 3.54 -10.97 -10.52
CA ASP A 59 3.37 -11.57 -11.86
C ASP A 59 4.17 -12.85 -12.08
N ALA A 60 4.90 -13.35 -11.07
CA ALA A 60 5.63 -14.62 -11.12
C ALA A 60 5.36 -15.46 -9.86
N ASP A 61 5.56 -16.79 -9.95
CA ASP A 61 5.32 -17.74 -8.86
C ASP A 61 6.56 -18.54 -8.45
N SER A 62 7.75 -18.13 -8.88
CA SER A 62 9.03 -18.72 -8.48
C SER A 62 9.25 -18.63 -6.96
N ALA A 63 10.15 -19.41 -6.42
CA ALA A 63 10.48 -19.38 -4.99
C ALA A 63 11.00 -18.00 -4.55
N ASP A 64 11.82 -17.36 -5.39
CA ASP A 64 12.37 -16.01 -5.11
C ASP A 64 11.27 -14.96 -5.18
N ALA A 65 10.35 -15.04 -6.18
CA ALA A 65 9.19 -14.16 -6.29
C ALA A 65 8.27 -14.27 -5.07
N LYS A 66 8.01 -15.49 -4.56
CA LYS A 66 7.20 -15.71 -3.35
C LYS A 66 7.85 -15.12 -2.11
N THR A 67 9.17 -15.29 -1.97
CA THR A 67 9.93 -14.72 -0.86
C THR A 67 9.88 -13.19 -0.91
N ALA A 68 10.12 -12.60 -2.06
CA ALA A 68 10.04 -11.15 -2.26
C ALA A 68 8.62 -10.64 -2.01
N ALA A 69 7.58 -11.32 -2.49
CA ALA A 69 6.19 -10.95 -2.26
C ALA A 69 5.87 -10.91 -0.75
N HIS A 70 6.28 -11.91 0.01
CA HIS A 70 6.09 -11.93 1.46
C HIS A 70 6.80 -10.76 2.14
N ASP A 71 8.07 -10.53 1.82
CA ASP A 71 8.86 -9.44 2.40
C ASP A 71 8.28 -8.06 2.06
N ILE A 72 7.77 -7.89 0.84
CA ILE A 72 7.09 -6.65 0.43
C ILE A 72 5.72 -6.52 1.11
N ALA A 73 4.98 -7.61 1.36
CA ALA A 73 3.74 -7.56 2.12
C ALA A 73 3.98 -7.11 3.58
N VAL A 74 5.04 -7.61 4.22
CA VAL A 74 5.49 -7.15 5.55
C VAL A 74 5.84 -5.66 5.52
N HIS A 75 6.63 -5.21 4.53
CA HIS A 75 6.94 -3.80 4.31
C HIS A 75 5.67 -2.96 4.16
N THR A 76 4.73 -3.39 3.30
CA THR A 76 3.45 -2.70 3.05
C THR A 76 2.62 -2.56 4.34
N ALA A 77 2.62 -3.56 5.21
CA ALA A 77 1.94 -3.48 6.50
C ALA A 77 2.50 -2.35 7.37
N ALA A 78 3.84 -2.17 7.38
CA ALA A 78 4.54 -1.20 8.22
C ALA A 78 4.47 0.23 7.65
N TYR A 79 4.75 0.40 6.36
CA TYR A 79 4.92 1.72 5.73
C TYR A 79 3.65 2.32 5.13
N SER A 80 2.57 1.53 5.03
CA SER A 80 1.23 2.02 4.65
C SER A 80 1.18 2.81 3.32
N PRO A 81 1.77 2.33 2.22
CA PRO A 81 1.68 3.01 0.93
C PRO A 81 0.21 3.16 0.50
N THR A 82 -0.06 4.19 -0.28
CA THR A 82 -1.40 4.49 -0.79
C THR A 82 -1.58 4.02 -2.23
N TYR A 83 -0.53 4.10 -3.03
CA TYR A 83 -0.54 3.78 -4.45
C TYR A 83 0.55 2.74 -4.78
N LEU A 84 0.34 1.97 -5.84
CA LEU A 84 1.34 1.00 -6.29
C LEU A 84 2.47 1.69 -7.04
N THR A 85 2.12 2.48 -8.06
CA THR A 85 3.05 3.22 -8.93
C THR A 85 2.75 4.71 -8.93
N ARG A 86 3.63 5.52 -9.53
CA ARG A 86 3.41 6.99 -9.66
C ARG A 86 2.23 7.31 -10.56
N GLU A 87 1.99 6.48 -11.56
CA GLU A 87 0.90 6.61 -12.52
C GLU A 87 -0.47 6.43 -11.88
N ASP A 88 -0.54 5.72 -10.73
CA ASP A 88 -1.78 5.55 -9.96
C ASP A 88 -2.13 6.79 -9.13
N VAL A 89 -1.18 7.71 -8.94
CA VAL A 89 -1.40 8.92 -8.15
C VAL A 89 -2.23 9.91 -8.99
N PRO A 90 -3.39 10.39 -8.48
CA PRO A 90 -4.20 11.35 -9.23
C PRO A 90 -3.39 12.61 -9.60
N ALA A 91 -3.51 13.07 -10.84
CA ALA A 91 -2.79 14.23 -11.34
C ALA A 91 -3.04 15.49 -10.47
N GLU A 92 -4.27 15.67 -9.99
CA GLU A 92 -4.62 16.77 -9.07
C GLU A 92 -3.81 16.71 -7.77
N THR A 93 -3.58 15.51 -7.23
CA THR A 93 -2.76 15.32 -6.01
C THR A 93 -1.32 15.72 -6.27
N VAL A 94 -0.76 15.32 -7.41
CA VAL A 94 0.61 15.66 -7.79
C VAL A 94 0.76 17.16 -8.01
N GLU A 95 -0.18 17.79 -8.72
CA GLU A 95 -0.17 19.24 -8.96
C GLU A 95 -0.33 20.05 -7.67
N ASN A 96 -1.19 19.61 -6.76
CA ASN A 96 -1.33 20.27 -5.46
C ASN A 96 -0.03 20.17 -4.65
N GLU A 97 0.62 19.00 -4.62
CA GLU A 97 1.90 18.83 -3.94
C GLU A 97 3.01 19.68 -4.59
N ARG A 98 3.04 19.77 -5.92
CA ARG A 98 3.94 20.65 -6.67
C ARG A 98 3.78 22.10 -6.27
N ARG A 99 2.52 22.59 -6.19
CA ARG A 99 2.21 23.96 -5.78
C ARG A 99 2.68 24.21 -4.34
N ILE A 100 2.40 23.28 -3.41
CA ILE A 100 2.83 23.40 -2.01
C ILE A 100 4.36 23.43 -1.91
N ALA A 101 5.04 22.57 -2.67
CA ALA A 101 6.49 22.52 -2.70
C ALA A 101 7.11 23.84 -3.21
N ASP A 102 6.53 24.47 -4.25
CA ASP A 102 6.97 25.76 -4.81
C ASP A 102 6.73 26.90 -3.82
N GLU A 103 5.51 27.02 -3.29
CA GLU A 103 5.14 28.06 -2.30
C GLU A 103 6.05 27.97 -1.06
N THR A 104 6.28 26.77 -0.56
CA THR A 104 7.14 26.56 0.60
C THR A 104 8.59 26.94 0.31
N ALA A 105 9.12 26.55 -0.86
CA ALA A 105 10.49 26.91 -1.23
C ALA A 105 10.69 28.41 -1.38
N ARG A 106 9.69 29.13 -1.93
CA ARG A 106 9.69 30.62 -2.00
C ARG A 106 9.61 31.24 -0.60
N ALA A 107 8.75 30.74 0.27
CA ALA A 107 8.65 31.23 1.65
C ALA A 107 9.96 31.02 2.45
N GLU A 108 10.73 29.96 2.14
CA GLU A 108 12.06 29.71 2.69
C GLU A 108 13.16 30.61 2.08
N GLY A 109 12.83 31.50 1.13
CA GLY A 109 13.77 32.38 0.48
C GLY A 109 14.74 31.70 -0.48
N LYS A 110 14.36 30.56 -1.07
CA LYS A 110 15.21 29.86 -2.04
C LYS A 110 15.31 30.69 -3.34
N PRO A 111 16.50 30.71 -3.99
CA PRO A 111 16.69 31.42 -5.25
C PRO A 111 15.76 30.88 -6.35
N GLU A 112 15.15 31.77 -7.14
CA GLU A 112 14.24 31.41 -8.26
C GLU A 112 14.85 30.35 -9.20
N GLN A 113 16.16 30.48 -9.50
CA GLN A 113 16.86 29.51 -10.36
C GLN A 113 16.93 28.09 -9.78
N ALA A 114 16.83 27.92 -8.45
CA ALA A 114 16.89 26.64 -7.77
C ALA A 114 15.50 26.00 -7.57
N LEU A 115 14.42 26.79 -7.66
CA LEU A 115 13.05 26.33 -7.40
C LEU A 115 12.66 25.08 -8.19
N PRO A 116 12.89 24.96 -9.50
CA PRO A 116 12.49 23.75 -10.22
C PRO A 116 13.14 22.49 -9.66
N LYS A 117 14.43 22.55 -9.35
CA LYS A 117 15.16 21.41 -8.78
C LYS A 117 14.70 21.06 -7.37
N ILE A 118 14.39 22.06 -6.56
CA ILE A 118 13.88 21.87 -5.20
C ILE A 118 12.50 21.24 -5.24
N VAL A 119 11.61 21.71 -6.10
CA VAL A 119 10.26 21.18 -6.28
C VAL A 119 10.31 19.73 -6.73
N GLU A 120 11.11 19.39 -7.73
CA GLU A 120 11.26 17.99 -8.18
C GLU A 120 11.86 17.10 -7.09
N GLY A 121 12.78 17.60 -6.29
CA GLY A 121 13.34 16.90 -5.13
C GLY A 121 12.27 16.59 -4.08
N ARG A 122 11.39 17.55 -3.77
CA ARG A 122 10.28 17.40 -2.82
C ARG A 122 9.22 16.43 -3.35
N LEU A 123 8.85 16.53 -4.63
CA LEU A 123 7.96 15.56 -5.27
C LEU A 123 8.53 14.14 -5.26
N THR A 124 9.83 14.00 -5.47
CA THR A 124 10.50 12.69 -5.33
C THR A 124 10.38 12.17 -3.90
N GLY A 125 10.51 13.02 -2.89
CA GLY A 125 10.28 12.67 -1.48
C GLY A 125 8.84 12.22 -1.25
N PHE A 126 7.88 13.00 -1.74
CA PHE A 126 6.46 12.68 -1.65
C PHE A 126 6.12 11.31 -2.26
N PHE A 127 6.59 11.02 -3.47
CA PHE A 127 6.37 9.71 -4.08
C PHE A 127 6.97 8.56 -3.24
N LYS A 128 8.15 8.76 -2.65
CA LYS A 128 8.75 7.76 -1.75
C LYS A 128 7.94 7.49 -0.48
N GLU A 129 7.06 8.39 -0.10
CA GLU A 129 6.17 8.18 1.05
C GLU A 129 4.91 7.41 0.67
N ILE A 130 4.30 7.72 -0.48
CA ILE A 130 2.96 7.22 -0.83
C ILE A 130 2.93 6.10 -1.87
N VAL A 131 4.01 5.90 -2.66
CA VAL A 131 4.09 4.94 -3.76
C VAL A 131 4.92 3.73 -3.37
N LEU A 132 4.31 2.55 -3.32
CA LEU A 132 4.93 1.32 -2.84
C LEU A 132 6.25 1.00 -3.54
N VAL A 133 6.28 1.00 -4.87
CA VAL A 133 7.49 0.62 -5.62
C VAL A 133 8.67 1.59 -5.46
N ASP A 134 8.38 2.84 -5.08
CA ASP A 134 9.39 3.89 -4.85
C ASP A 134 9.88 3.95 -3.40
N GLN A 135 9.16 3.31 -2.46
CA GLN A 135 9.55 3.32 -1.06
C GLN A 135 10.92 2.64 -0.87
N PRO A 136 11.80 3.19 -0.01
CA PRO A 136 12.99 2.49 0.46
C PRO A 136 12.57 1.20 1.16
N PHE A 137 13.16 0.07 0.78
CA PHE A 137 12.74 -1.22 1.32
C PHE A 137 13.15 -1.39 2.79
N ALA A 138 12.25 -1.88 3.63
CA ALA A 138 12.44 -1.95 5.07
C ALA A 138 13.68 -2.74 5.50
N LYS A 139 14.01 -3.84 4.80
CA LYS A 139 15.16 -4.69 5.12
C LYS A 139 16.48 -4.15 4.54
N ASP A 140 16.41 -3.38 3.44
CA ASP A 140 17.58 -2.73 2.83
C ASP A 140 17.17 -1.37 2.23
N PRO A 141 17.27 -0.27 3.02
CA PRO A 141 16.88 1.06 2.56
C PRO A 141 17.69 1.63 1.39
N LYS A 142 18.75 0.95 0.97
CA LYS A 142 19.53 1.34 -0.23
C LYS A 142 18.83 0.92 -1.53
N GLN A 143 17.89 0.01 -1.45
CA GLN A 143 17.08 -0.45 -2.56
C GLN A 143 15.64 0.03 -2.41
N THR A 144 14.95 0.22 -3.54
CA THR A 144 13.49 0.43 -3.53
C THR A 144 12.75 -0.90 -3.55
N VAL A 145 11.50 -0.89 -3.12
CA VAL A 145 10.62 -2.07 -3.19
C VAL A 145 10.53 -2.60 -4.63
N GLY A 146 10.39 -1.72 -5.63
CA GLY A 146 10.38 -2.11 -7.04
C GLY A 146 11.67 -2.80 -7.49
N LYS A 147 12.83 -2.35 -6.99
CA LYS A 147 14.12 -2.99 -7.28
C LYS A 147 14.19 -4.39 -6.66
N VAL A 148 13.75 -4.56 -5.42
CA VAL A 148 13.72 -5.86 -4.75
C VAL A 148 12.83 -6.86 -5.51
N ALA A 149 11.65 -6.43 -5.96
CA ALA A 149 10.78 -7.28 -6.78
C ALA A 149 11.47 -7.67 -8.10
N SER A 150 12.04 -6.70 -8.82
CA SER A 150 12.74 -6.93 -10.09
C SER A 150 13.95 -7.87 -9.95
N ASP A 151 14.72 -7.75 -8.88
CA ASP A 151 15.88 -8.63 -8.60
C ASP A 151 15.44 -10.07 -8.30
N ALA A 152 14.23 -10.25 -7.77
CA ALA A 152 13.61 -11.57 -7.59
C ALA A 152 12.90 -12.11 -8.85
N GLY A 153 13.03 -11.42 -10.00
CA GLY A 153 12.43 -11.80 -11.28
C GLY A 153 10.92 -11.65 -11.33
N THR A 154 10.37 -10.67 -10.59
CA THR A 154 8.93 -10.41 -10.56
C THR A 154 8.63 -8.91 -10.47
N ASN A 155 7.36 -8.54 -10.68
CA ASN A 155 6.85 -7.20 -10.43
C ASN A 155 5.62 -7.29 -9.51
N VAL A 156 5.42 -6.29 -8.67
CA VAL A 156 4.18 -6.15 -7.91
C VAL A 156 3.08 -5.68 -8.86
N THR A 157 1.99 -6.42 -8.94
CA THR A 157 0.85 -6.12 -9.83
C THR A 157 -0.33 -5.51 -9.10
N GLY A 158 -0.37 -5.61 -7.77
CA GLY A 158 -1.42 -5.03 -6.96
C GLY A 158 -1.22 -5.31 -5.48
N PHE A 159 -1.83 -4.47 -4.65
CA PHE A 159 -1.90 -4.72 -3.23
C PHE A 159 -3.20 -4.17 -2.62
N ALA A 160 -3.57 -4.71 -1.48
CA ALA A 160 -4.60 -4.14 -0.63
C ALA A 160 -4.13 -4.20 0.83
N ARG A 161 -4.32 -3.11 1.55
CA ARG A 161 -4.00 -3.02 2.98
C ARG A 161 -5.21 -2.52 3.76
N PHE A 162 -5.62 -3.29 4.75
CA PHE A 162 -6.67 -2.90 5.68
C PHE A 162 -6.15 -2.92 7.11
N ARG A 163 -6.59 -1.95 7.89
CA ARG A 163 -6.41 -1.91 9.33
C ARG A 163 -7.78 -1.86 10.00
N VAL A 164 -7.98 -2.71 11.01
CA VAL A 164 -9.20 -2.76 11.83
C VAL A 164 -9.01 -1.91 13.06
N GLY A 165 -10.10 -1.27 13.53
CA GLY A 165 -10.09 -0.51 14.78
C GLY A 165 -9.72 0.98 14.62
N ASN A 166 -9.89 1.54 13.43
CA ASN A 166 -9.81 3.00 13.17
C ASN A 166 -11.11 3.48 12.57
#